data_d5137d0b4ee853c605a27cb909dbf7ca
#
_entry.id   d5137d0b4ee853c605a27cb909dbf7ca
#
_cell.length_a   1.000
_cell.length_b   1.000
_cell.length_c   1.000
_cell.angle_alpha   90.00
_cell.angle_beta   90.00
_cell.angle_gamma   90.00
#
_symmetry.space_group_name_H-M   'P 1'
#
loop_
_entity.id
_entity.type
_entity.pdbx_description
1 polymer ?
#
loop_
_entity_poly.entity_id
_entity_poly.type
_entity_poly.pdbx_seq_one_letter_code
_entity_poly.pdbx_strand_id
1 'polypeptide(L)'
;MAQAICARGRVATVCVVTHLVTNMLSPAASAIRRQLALPGVRAVSSLQAVTYNDVKFVKEDVSEVMLELPEYNFYEMKEPQANPYAAVTLDKPILTSAQAPKLVAPKAEFSKLENGLRIASVDRQGLTAHLGLYVSAGSRFETTENFGVSHMTSLMAFRSTAHLSHLRTVKTLEQLGANLSSGSSSGREDVTYNVEVIREFVPLAVPLIIGNVLFPRLLPWEMKSVHEKVKQERDALQSDPDAMTRELLHQAAFCNNTLGRSPLASERSVANFVPDTVRNYMIDHFAPERMVLVGVNVEHSVLTKWAMRSFVDYNAIPLKERTAVQAQFTGGESRADGASPFCHLAVGLESASWGAEELAATTLLQALLGGGSALTQAPGSGTRSRLTANVVRQNPSVESCSAFHSTYSDSGIFGVYGVSQPEHAGELSRIMTSNLKSLTTISEDELRLVKHVVRGRLLRNADNSSSLAEDLGQQVLMSNRYAGPSEFASILDQVTVEEAQAVARKLLSSNVAVAAFGNIHAVPSFTTIQAGLREAAPRAAAAPVPPRAAPTPEVVPEVVEAQVEAPVEKKPTKKKRTSKKNAKASE
;
A
#
# COMPACT_ATOMS: atom_id res chain seq x y z
N MET A 1 21.06 29.67 24.92
CA MET A 1 20.62 28.64 25.89
C MET A 1 19.16 28.82 26.35
N ALA A 2 18.64 30.03 26.44
CA ALA A 2 17.23 30.23 26.86
C ALA A 2 16.15 29.88 25.82
N GLN A 3 16.47 29.82 24.54
CA GLN A 3 15.53 29.42 23.46
C GLN A 3 15.40 27.90 23.26
N ALA A 4 16.35 27.11 23.73
CA ALA A 4 16.28 25.65 23.63
C ALA A 4 15.41 24.98 24.73
N ILE A 5 15.12 25.71 25.81
CA ILE A 5 14.32 25.18 26.94
C ILE A 5 12.82 25.34 26.66
N CYS A 6 12.40 26.33 25.86
CA CYS A 6 11.00 26.54 25.51
C CYS A 6 10.43 25.51 24.52
N ALA A 7 11.28 24.92 23.65
CA ALA A 7 10.84 23.91 22.69
C ALA A 7 10.57 22.54 23.34
N ARG A 8 11.31 22.21 24.41
CA ARG A 8 11.09 20.94 25.14
C ARG A 8 9.85 20.93 26.05
N GLY A 9 9.41 22.08 26.52
CA GLY A 9 8.25 22.19 27.39
C GLY A 9 6.89 21.94 26.67
N ARG A 10 6.79 22.27 25.39
CA ARG A 10 5.54 22.10 24.64
C ARG A 10 5.29 20.65 24.21
N VAL A 11 6.31 19.89 23.91
CA VAL A 11 6.17 18.47 23.55
C VAL A 11 5.79 17.62 24.77
N ALA A 12 6.34 17.94 25.94
CA ALA A 12 6.00 17.25 27.19
C ALA A 12 4.55 17.50 27.63
N THR A 13 4.02 18.70 27.39
CA THR A 13 2.64 19.05 27.79
C THR A 13 1.61 18.36 26.89
N VAL A 14 1.89 18.21 25.60
CA VAL A 14 0.98 17.49 24.66
C VAL A 14 0.98 15.99 24.95
N CYS A 15 2.13 15.41 25.26
CA CYS A 15 2.20 13.99 25.66
C CYS A 15 1.50 13.70 27.00
N VAL A 16 1.56 14.62 27.95
CA VAL A 16 0.91 14.44 29.27
C VAL A 16 -0.62 14.58 29.14
N VAL A 17 -1.11 15.49 28.31
CA VAL A 17 -2.56 15.67 28.08
C VAL A 17 -3.14 14.48 27.33
N THR A 18 -2.45 13.96 26.32
CA THR A 18 -2.89 12.72 25.62
C THR A 18 -2.85 11.50 26.54
N HIS A 19 -1.86 11.38 27.40
CA HIS A 19 -1.81 10.28 28.38
C HIS A 19 -2.86 10.41 29.49
N LEU A 20 -3.22 11.61 29.89
CA LEU A 20 -4.28 11.83 30.89
C LEU A 20 -5.67 11.58 30.31
N VAL A 21 -5.93 11.98 29.07
CA VAL A 21 -7.22 11.71 28.40
C VAL A 21 -7.39 10.22 28.09
N THR A 22 -6.34 9.52 27.66
CA THR A 22 -6.38 8.06 27.44
C THR A 22 -6.53 7.28 28.75
N ASN A 23 -5.94 7.74 29.84
CA ASN A 23 -6.09 7.06 31.14
C ASN A 23 -7.43 7.35 31.85
N MET A 24 -8.06 8.50 31.59
CA MET A 24 -9.40 8.77 32.16
C MET A 24 -10.54 8.06 31.44
N LEU A 25 -10.37 7.70 30.15
CA LEU A 25 -11.39 6.92 29.41
C LEU A 25 -11.21 5.39 29.53
N SER A 26 -10.07 4.92 30.01
CA SER A 26 -9.72 3.50 30.10
C SER A 26 -10.63 2.65 31.00
N PRO A 27 -11.05 3.08 32.20
CA PRO A 27 -11.86 2.22 33.07
C PRO A 27 -13.29 2.03 32.55
N ALA A 28 -13.90 3.06 31.98
CA ALA A 28 -15.27 2.99 31.47
C ALA A 28 -15.35 2.16 30.17
N ALA A 29 -14.41 2.32 29.26
CA ALA A 29 -14.36 1.56 28.03
C ALA A 29 -14.05 0.07 28.27
N SER A 30 -13.21 -0.26 29.26
CA SER A 30 -12.92 -1.66 29.61
C SER A 30 -14.09 -2.34 30.34
N ALA A 31 -14.86 -1.60 31.10
CA ALA A 31 -16.07 -2.13 31.76
C ALA A 31 -17.18 -2.40 30.72
N ILE A 32 -17.37 -1.51 29.76
CA ILE A 32 -18.32 -1.68 28.65
C ILE A 32 -17.91 -2.87 27.75
N ARG A 33 -16.62 -3.03 27.48
CA ARG A 33 -16.12 -4.19 26.70
C ARG A 33 -16.30 -5.53 27.42
N ARG A 34 -16.15 -5.57 28.74
CA ARG A 34 -16.39 -6.81 29.52
C ARG A 34 -17.86 -7.18 29.60
N GLN A 35 -18.77 -6.21 29.55
CA GLN A 35 -20.21 -6.47 29.59
C GLN A 35 -20.78 -6.77 28.18
N LEU A 36 -20.14 -6.35 27.10
CA LEU A 36 -20.53 -6.66 25.71
C LEU A 36 -19.95 -7.99 25.22
N ALA A 37 -19.07 -8.64 25.96
CA ALA A 37 -18.63 -10.02 25.69
C ALA A 37 -19.73 -11.02 26.03
N LEU A 38 -20.83 -11.00 25.30
CA LEU A 38 -21.89 -11.99 25.41
C LEU A 38 -21.43 -13.32 24.80
N PRO A 39 -21.53 -14.43 25.54
CA PRO A 39 -21.34 -15.75 24.96
C PRO A 39 -22.54 -16.04 24.06
N GLY A 40 -22.37 -15.96 22.75
CA GLY A 40 -23.44 -16.29 21.81
C GLY A 40 -23.43 -15.56 20.47
N VAL A 41 -22.46 -14.73 20.17
CA VAL A 41 -22.28 -14.27 18.80
C VAL A 41 -21.79 -15.47 17.99
N ARG A 42 -22.74 -16.21 17.40
CA ARG A 42 -22.43 -17.19 16.35
C ARG A 42 -21.69 -16.42 15.28
N ALA A 43 -20.43 -16.78 15.04
CA ALA A 43 -19.72 -16.34 13.85
C ALA A 43 -20.64 -16.60 12.67
N VAL A 44 -20.94 -15.55 11.91
CA VAL A 44 -21.72 -15.68 10.67
C VAL A 44 -20.80 -16.42 9.70
N SER A 45 -20.98 -17.73 9.63
CA SER A 45 -20.12 -18.68 8.93
C SER A 45 -20.30 -18.70 7.40
N SER A 46 -20.82 -17.64 6.80
CA SER A 46 -20.97 -17.58 5.35
C SER A 46 -21.05 -16.16 4.80
N LEU A 47 -19.99 -15.37 5.00
CA LEU A 47 -19.80 -14.19 4.19
C LEU A 47 -19.03 -14.61 2.94
N GLN A 48 -19.72 -14.71 1.80
CA GLN A 48 -19.06 -14.90 0.52
C GLN A 48 -18.32 -13.62 0.14
N ALA A 49 -17.08 -13.76 -0.30
CA ALA A 49 -16.30 -12.63 -0.80
C ALA A 49 -17.03 -11.99 -1.99
N VAL A 50 -17.35 -10.70 -1.88
CA VAL A 50 -18.00 -9.96 -2.97
C VAL A 50 -16.96 -9.61 -4.01
N THR A 51 -17.14 -10.12 -5.23
CA THR A 51 -16.31 -9.70 -6.36
C THR A 51 -16.89 -8.42 -6.96
N TYR A 52 -16.04 -7.59 -7.53
CA TYR A 52 -16.46 -6.32 -8.13
C TYR A 52 -17.40 -6.51 -9.34
N ASN A 53 -17.41 -7.71 -9.93
CA ASN A 53 -18.31 -8.05 -11.02
C ASN A 53 -19.77 -8.24 -10.57
N ASP A 54 -20.00 -8.49 -9.26
CA ASP A 54 -21.33 -8.68 -8.67
C ASP A 54 -21.96 -7.35 -8.22
N VAL A 55 -21.25 -6.23 -8.40
CA VAL A 55 -21.68 -4.90 -7.96
C VAL A 55 -22.73 -4.32 -8.92
N LYS A 56 -23.81 -3.81 -8.36
CA LYS A 56 -24.86 -3.15 -9.13
C LYS A 56 -24.36 -1.81 -9.68
N PHE A 57 -24.61 -1.55 -10.96
CA PHE A 57 -24.42 -0.23 -11.54
C PHE A 57 -25.49 0.73 -11.02
N VAL A 58 -25.04 1.89 -10.55
CA VAL A 58 -25.95 2.97 -10.14
C VAL A 58 -26.25 3.81 -11.37
N LYS A 59 -27.53 3.81 -11.78
CA LYS A 59 -28.06 4.67 -12.84
C LYS A 59 -29.01 5.66 -12.16
N GLU A 60 -28.49 6.80 -11.79
CA GLU A 60 -29.32 7.91 -11.33
C GLU A 60 -29.17 9.08 -12.30
N ASP A 61 -30.29 9.75 -12.58
CA ASP A 61 -30.27 10.94 -13.43
C ASP A 61 -29.53 12.07 -12.73
N VAL A 62 -28.38 12.43 -13.28
CA VAL A 62 -27.50 13.49 -12.75
C VAL A 62 -28.23 14.84 -12.68
N SER A 63 -29.25 15.06 -13.51
CA SER A 63 -30.06 16.27 -13.50
C SER A 63 -30.85 16.47 -12.20
N GLU A 64 -31.33 15.40 -11.56
CA GLU A 64 -32.03 15.50 -10.27
C GLU A 64 -31.07 15.78 -9.11
N VAL A 65 -29.86 15.22 -9.18
CA VAL A 65 -28.82 15.43 -8.13
C VAL A 65 -28.32 16.87 -8.09
N MET A 66 -28.37 17.58 -9.22
CA MET A 66 -27.92 18.98 -9.32
C MET A 66 -28.87 20.00 -8.66
N LEU A 67 -30.14 19.65 -8.47
CA LEU A 67 -31.16 20.56 -7.97
C LEU A 67 -31.27 20.62 -6.44
N GLU A 68 -30.76 19.62 -5.74
CA GLU A 68 -30.78 19.55 -4.28
C GLU A 68 -29.43 19.94 -3.65
N LEU A 69 -29.02 21.20 -3.81
CA LEU A 69 -28.02 21.75 -2.91
C LEU A 69 -28.72 21.99 -1.56
N PRO A 70 -28.32 21.32 -0.48
CA PRO A 70 -28.72 21.79 0.84
C PRO A 70 -28.15 23.20 0.98
N GLU A 71 -29.00 24.20 1.20
CA GLU A 71 -28.56 25.49 1.71
C GLU A 71 -27.99 25.22 3.12
N TYR A 72 -26.68 24.90 3.17
CA TYR A 72 -25.98 24.73 4.43
C TYR A 72 -25.77 26.12 5.02
N ASN A 73 -26.72 26.55 5.84
CA ASN A 73 -26.48 27.58 6.79
C ASN A 73 -25.55 27.05 7.88
N PHE A 74 -24.27 27.33 7.78
CA PHE A 74 -23.25 26.97 8.77
C PHE A 74 -23.57 27.50 10.19
N TYR A 75 -24.56 28.35 10.32
CA TYR A 75 -24.98 29.00 11.58
C TYR A 75 -26.24 28.38 12.20
N GLU A 76 -27.00 27.59 11.45
CA GLU A 76 -28.09 26.80 12.01
C GLU A 76 -27.54 25.44 12.44
N MET A 77 -26.92 25.39 13.61
CA MET A 77 -26.79 24.14 14.31
C MET A 77 -28.20 23.63 14.59
N LYS A 78 -28.66 22.63 13.83
CA LYS A 78 -29.83 21.86 14.27
C LYS A 78 -29.53 21.43 15.68
N GLU A 79 -30.47 21.68 16.59
CA GLU A 79 -30.37 21.19 17.96
C GLU A 79 -29.89 19.73 17.91
N PRO A 80 -28.82 19.34 18.63
CA PRO A 80 -28.30 18.01 18.59
C PRO A 80 -29.47 17.07 18.83
N GLN A 81 -29.75 16.17 17.90
CA GLN A 81 -30.77 15.15 18.08
C GLN A 81 -30.48 14.51 19.44
N ALA A 82 -31.45 14.61 20.35
CA ALA A 82 -31.27 14.13 21.71
C ALA A 82 -30.70 12.72 21.64
N ASN A 83 -29.48 12.55 22.11
CA ASN A 83 -28.83 11.25 22.13
C ASN A 83 -29.78 10.30 22.88
N PRO A 84 -30.34 9.28 22.23
CA PRO A 84 -31.32 8.39 22.87
C PRO A 84 -30.75 7.71 24.13
N TYR A 85 -29.44 7.72 24.29
CA TYR A 85 -28.74 7.22 25.47
C TYR A 85 -28.46 8.29 26.54
N ALA A 86 -28.66 9.59 26.25
CA ALA A 86 -28.47 10.65 27.25
C ALA A 86 -29.55 10.64 28.37
N ALA A 87 -30.69 10.01 28.12
CA ALA A 87 -31.77 9.83 29.06
C ALA A 87 -31.63 8.59 29.95
N VAL A 88 -30.60 7.75 29.75
CA VAL A 88 -30.33 6.59 30.57
C VAL A 88 -29.60 7.06 31.82
N THR A 89 -30.36 7.29 32.89
CA THR A 89 -29.80 7.54 34.23
C THR A 89 -29.07 6.29 34.70
N LEU A 90 -27.94 6.45 35.37
CA LEU A 90 -27.11 5.37 35.93
C LEU A 90 -27.85 4.44 36.92
N ASP A 91 -29.03 4.87 37.38
CA ASP A 91 -29.89 4.10 38.31
C ASP A 91 -30.82 3.09 37.62
N LYS A 92 -30.87 3.08 36.28
CA LYS A 92 -31.65 2.05 35.60
C LYS A 92 -30.78 0.82 35.36
N PRO A 93 -31.31 -0.40 35.64
CA PRO A 93 -30.57 -1.61 35.40
C PRO A 93 -30.15 -1.66 33.93
N ILE A 94 -28.87 -1.91 33.74
CA ILE A 94 -28.29 -2.11 32.39
C ILE A 94 -29.15 -3.12 31.65
N LEU A 95 -29.53 -2.80 30.43
CA LEU A 95 -30.34 -3.64 29.55
C LEU A 95 -29.91 -5.11 29.68
N THR A 96 -30.83 -5.97 30.02
CA THR A 96 -30.57 -7.42 30.04
C THR A 96 -30.19 -7.87 28.63
N SER A 97 -29.42 -8.93 28.50
CA SER A 97 -28.95 -9.47 27.21
C SER A 97 -30.08 -9.72 26.20
N ALA A 98 -31.33 -9.93 26.69
CA ALA A 98 -32.52 -10.07 25.85
C ALA A 98 -33.02 -8.74 25.21
N GLN A 99 -32.66 -7.61 25.82
CA GLN A 99 -33.06 -6.26 25.39
C GLN A 99 -31.94 -5.53 24.61
N ALA A 100 -30.75 -6.11 24.56
CA ALA A 100 -29.66 -5.55 23.76
C ALA A 100 -30.05 -5.64 22.27
N PRO A 101 -29.94 -4.54 21.52
CA PRO A 101 -30.15 -4.58 20.08
C PRO A 101 -29.23 -5.63 19.46
N LYS A 102 -29.78 -6.46 18.57
CA LYS A 102 -28.96 -7.42 17.82
C LYS A 102 -28.02 -6.62 16.93
N LEU A 103 -26.75 -6.58 17.30
CA LEU A 103 -25.71 -5.97 16.49
C LEU A 103 -25.59 -6.78 15.19
N VAL A 104 -26.02 -6.19 14.10
CA VAL A 104 -25.80 -6.73 12.74
C VAL A 104 -24.37 -6.37 12.36
N ALA A 105 -23.58 -7.38 11.94
CA ALA A 105 -22.24 -7.11 11.44
C ALA A 105 -22.32 -6.16 10.23
N PRO A 106 -21.55 -5.07 10.22
CA PRO A 106 -21.56 -4.12 9.12
C PRO A 106 -21.10 -4.84 7.84
N LYS A 107 -21.88 -4.68 6.76
CA LYS A 107 -21.56 -5.23 5.44
C LYS A 107 -20.87 -4.16 4.61
N ALA A 108 -19.88 -4.57 3.83
CA ALA A 108 -19.32 -3.72 2.80
C ALA A 108 -20.30 -3.65 1.62
N GLU A 109 -20.60 -2.45 1.17
CA GLU A 109 -21.41 -2.16 -0.01
C GLU A 109 -20.55 -1.63 -1.13
N PHE A 110 -20.85 -2.06 -2.37
CA PHE A 110 -20.05 -1.72 -3.54
C PHE A 110 -20.95 -1.22 -4.64
N SER A 111 -20.49 -0.17 -5.33
CA SER A 111 -21.11 0.31 -6.56
C SER A 111 -20.07 0.75 -7.57
N LYS A 112 -20.46 0.78 -8.83
CA LYS A 112 -19.63 1.30 -9.92
C LYS A 112 -20.46 2.33 -10.67
N LEU A 113 -19.92 3.54 -10.81
CA LEU A 113 -20.54 4.60 -11.59
C LEU A 113 -20.38 4.36 -13.08
N GLU A 114 -21.17 5.05 -13.90
CA GLU A 114 -21.11 4.97 -15.37
C GLU A 114 -19.74 5.39 -15.93
N ASN A 115 -19.06 6.33 -15.26
CA ASN A 115 -17.72 6.77 -15.61
C ASN A 115 -16.61 5.77 -15.22
N GLY A 116 -16.96 4.62 -14.66
CA GLY A 116 -16.03 3.59 -14.26
C GLY A 116 -15.49 3.69 -12.82
N LEU A 117 -15.76 4.78 -12.08
CA LEU A 117 -15.35 4.94 -10.69
C LEU A 117 -15.98 3.85 -9.81
N ARG A 118 -15.15 3.20 -9.01
CA ARG A 118 -15.56 2.20 -8.02
C ARG A 118 -15.77 2.87 -6.68
N ILE A 119 -16.85 2.54 -6.01
CA ILE A 119 -17.20 3.05 -4.68
C ILE A 119 -17.36 1.87 -3.75
N ALA A 120 -16.71 1.95 -2.59
CA ALA A 120 -16.84 0.95 -1.53
C ALA A 120 -17.13 1.64 -0.20
N SER A 121 -18.08 1.12 0.57
CA SER A 121 -18.37 1.69 1.90
C SER A 121 -18.69 0.61 2.93
N VAL A 122 -18.39 0.94 4.18
CA VAL A 122 -18.75 0.14 5.36
C VAL A 122 -19.31 1.09 6.41
N ASP A 123 -20.59 0.99 6.69
CA ASP A 123 -21.22 1.79 7.74
C ASP A 123 -21.29 1.03 9.07
N ARG A 124 -20.60 1.56 10.07
CA ARG A 124 -20.62 1.08 11.46
C ARG A 124 -21.34 2.04 12.39
N GLN A 125 -21.96 3.07 11.85
CA GLN A 125 -22.63 4.12 12.61
C GLN A 125 -21.70 4.86 13.58
N GLY A 126 -20.41 4.99 13.21
CA GLY A 126 -19.44 5.79 13.98
C GLY A 126 -19.70 7.28 13.88
N LEU A 127 -19.17 8.05 14.86
CA LEU A 127 -19.29 9.51 14.87
C LEU A 127 -18.39 10.20 13.85
N THR A 128 -17.21 9.62 13.58
CA THR A 128 -16.27 10.10 12.57
C THR A 128 -16.36 9.21 11.34
N ALA A 129 -16.30 9.84 10.18
CA ALA A 129 -16.24 9.19 8.88
C ALA A 129 -14.83 9.27 8.32
N HIS A 130 -14.32 8.16 7.82
CA HIS A 130 -13.05 8.12 7.11
C HIS A 130 -13.31 8.00 5.61
N LEU A 131 -12.79 8.95 4.85
CA LEU A 131 -12.91 9.01 3.40
C LEU A 131 -11.53 8.81 2.77
N GLY A 132 -11.43 7.91 1.81
CA GLY A 132 -10.19 7.62 1.09
C GLY A 132 -10.43 7.58 -0.42
N LEU A 133 -9.59 8.28 -1.18
CA LEU A 133 -9.52 8.13 -2.63
C LEU A 133 -8.21 7.43 -2.98
N TYR A 134 -8.32 6.24 -3.55
CA TYR A 134 -7.19 5.38 -3.93
C TYR A 134 -7.07 5.38 -5.45
N VAL A 135 -5.90 5.70 -5.96
CA VAL A 135 -5.62 5.81 -7.39
C VAL A 135 -4.52 4.83 -7.75
N SER A 136 -4.74 3.99 -8.77
CA SER A 136 -3.70 3.09 -9.30
C SER A 136 -2.67 3.87 -10.11
N ALA A 137 -1.81 4.61 -9.39
CA ALA A 137 -0.79 5.50 -9.93
C ALA A 137 0.36 5.61 -8.92
N GLY A 138 1.44 4.88 -9.08
CA GLY A 138 2.58 4.87 -8.17
C GLY A 138 3.90 4.94 -8.92
N SER A 139 5.01 4.86 -8.20
CA SER A 139 6.36 4.92 -8.78
C SER A 139 6.62 3.82 -9.81
N ARG A 140 5.90 2.70 -9.74
CA ARG A 140 5.97 1.61 -10.73
C ARG A 140 5.66 2.08 -12.15
N PHE A 141 4.75 3.04 -12.29
CA PHE A 141 4.21 3.49 -13.58
C PHE A 141 4.93 4.72 -14.13
N GLU A 142 5.91 5.22 -13.43
CA GLU A 142 6.77 6.31 -13.87
C GLU A 142 7.67 5.89 -15.02
N THR A 143 8.06 6.85 -15.84
CA THR A 143 9.06 6.66 -16.90
C THR A 143 10.42 7.15 -16.45
N THR A 144 11.46 6.86 -17.23
CA THR A 144 12.82 7.34 -16.94
C THR A 144 12.94 8.87 -16.95
N GLU A 145 12.02 9.56 -17.62
CA GLU A 145 12.03 11.03 -17.74
C GLU A 145 11.33 11.73 -16.58
N ASN A 146 10.41 11.03 -15.89
CA ASN A 146 9.56 11.62 -14.87
C ASN A 146 9.64 10.92 -13.49
N PHE A 147 10.79 10.34 -13.14
CA PHE A 147 10.97 9.70 -11.82
C PHE A 147 10.64 10.62 -10.67
N GLY A 148 9.75 10.15 -9.78
CA GLY A 148 9.29 10.86 -8.59
C GLY A 148 8.09 11.78 -8.84
N VAL A 149 7.49 11.73 -10.03
CA VAL A 149 6.32 12.56 -10.34
C VAL A 149 5.09 12.13 -9.52
N SER A 150 4.95 10.85 -9.18
CA SER A 150 3.87 10.35 -8.32
C SER A 150 3.94 10.97 -6.92
N HIS A 151 5.15 11.04 -6.36
CA HIS A 151 5.40 11.71 -5.09
C HIS A 151 5.09 13.20 -5.15
N MET A 152 5.55 13.89 -6.20
CA MET A 152 5.24 15.30 -6.42
C MET A 152 3.74 15.53 -6.54
N THR A 153 3.03 14.65 -7.26
CA THR A 153 1.57 14.71 -7.42
C THR A 153 0.85 14.55 -6.08
N SER A 154 1.28 13.62 -5.24
CA SER A 154 0.70 13.43 -3.91
C SER A 154 0.89 14.66 -3.03
N LEU A 155 2.07 15.28 -3.04
CA LEU A 155 2.37 16.48 -2.25
C LEU A 155 1.70 17.77 -2.76
N MET A 156 1.30 17.79 -4.04
CA MET A 156 0.51 18.88 -4.62
C MET A 156 -0.99 18.79 -4.28
N ALA A 157 -1.46 17.67 -3.72
CA ALA A 157 -2.81 17.56 -3.22
C ALA A 157 -3.09 18.58 -2.09
N PHE A 158 -4.35 18.99 -1.98
CA PHE A 158 -4.81 19.97 -1.00
C PHE A 158 -4.12 21.35 -1.08
N ARG A 159 -3.52 21.67 -2.23
CA ARG A 159 -3.02 23.00 -2.60
C ARG A 159 -4.11 23.78 -3.33
N SER A 160 -3.74 24.81 -4.08
CA SER A 160 -4.70 25.59 -4.88
C SER A 160 -5.32 24.74 -5.98
N THR A 161 -6.64 24.78 -6.07
CA THR A 161 -7.42 24.13 -7.13
C THR A 161 -7.98 25.17 -8.10
N ALA A 162 -8.65 24.71 -9.15
CA ALA A 162 -9.36 25.62 -10.07
C ALA A 162 -10.41 26.48 -9.36
N HIS A 163 -11.02 25.97 -8.28
CA HIS A 163 -12.15 26.60 -7.59
C HIS A 163 -11.78 27.23 -6.23
N LEU A 164 -10.78 26.71 -5.56
CA LEU A 164 -10.39 27.14 -4.21
C LEU A 164 -8.90 27.47 -4.15
N SER A 165 -8.55 28.56 -3.45
CA SER A 165 -7.17 28.85 -3.09
C SER A 165 -6.72 27.94 -1.95
N HIS A 166 -5.42 27.69 -1.83
CA HIS A 166 -4.84 26.88 -0.75
C HIS A 166 -5.31 27.33 0.64
N LEU A 167 -5.26 28.64 0.92
CA LEU A 167 -5.72 29.17 2.20
C LEU A 167 -7.20 28.85 2.48
N ARG A 168 -8.05 28.96 1.45
CA ARG A 168 -9.48 28.64 1.60
C ARG A 168 -9.70 27.16 1.80
N THR A 169 -8.95 26.29 1.10
CA THR A 169 -8.98 24.84 1.29
C THR A 169 -8.64 24.47 2.74
N VAL A 170 -7.51 24.97 3.26
CA VAL A 170 -7.09 24.73 4.64
C VAL A 170 -8.14 25.21 5.64
N LYS A 171 -8.60 26.46 5.47
CA LYS A 171 -9.65 27.03 6.36
C LYS A 171 -10.94 26.20 6.34
N THR A 172 -11.35 25.72 5.17
CA THR A 172 -12.56 24.88 5.07
C THR A 172 -12.35 23.54 5.77
N LEU A 173 -11.20 22.89 5.58
CA LEU A 173 -10.86 21.63 6.26
C LEU A 173 -10.81 21.79 7.78
N GLU A 174 -10.21 22.86 8.27
CA GLU A 174 -10.18 23.20 9.71
C GLU A 174 -11.58 23.46 10.28
N GLN A 175 -12.44 24.15 9.52
CA GLN A 175 -13.83 24.39 9.92
C GLN A 175 -14.67 23.11 9.98
N LEU A 176 -14.38 22.13 9.10
CA LEU A 176 -15.02 20.81 9.12
C LEU A 176 -14.45 19.90 10.23
N GLY A 177 -13.42 20.34 10.95
CA GLY A 177 -12.70 19.48 11.89
C GLY A 177 -12.01 18.31 11.20
N ALA A 178 -11.64 18.48 9.93
CA ALA A 178 -11.03 17.43 9.14
C ALA A 178 -9.59 17.15 9.58
N ASN A 179 -9.28 15.86 9.78
CA ASN A 179 -7.94 15.40 10.08
C ASN A 179 -7.27 14.89 8.81
N LEU A 180 -6.17 15.52 8.43
CA LEU A 180 -5.33 15.17 7.27
C LEU A 180 -4.02 14.50 7.70
N SER A 181 -3.93 13.90 8.87
CA SER A 181 -2.68 13.32 9.39
C SER A 181 -2.05 12.28 8.46
N SER A 182 -2.85 11.59 7.69
CA SER A 182 -2.44 10.66 6.62
C SER A 182 -2.87 11.14 5.23
N GLY A 183 -2.97 12.45 5.03
CA GLY A 183 -3.71 13.09 3.93
C GLY A 183 -3.34 12.62 2.53
N SER A 184 -2.06 12.50 2.21
CA SER A 184 -1.64 11.98 0.90
C SER A 184 -0.37 11.14 1.02
N SER A 185 -0.36 9.98 0.39
CA SER A 185 0.79 9.09 0.35
C SER A 185 1.00 8.57 -1.06
N SER A 186 2.25 8.48 -1.48
CA SER A 186 2.63 7.85 -2.74
C SER A 186 3.29 6.51 -2.44
N GLY A 187 2.62 5.44 -2.85
CA GLY A 187 3.14 4.08 -2.81
C GLY A 187 3.87 3.70 -4.10
N ARG A 188 4.20 2.41 -4.22
CA ARG A 188 4.80 1.88 -5.45
C ARG A 188 3.77 1.63 -6.54
N GLU A 189 2.55 1.25 -6.18
CA GLU A 189 1.47 0.92 -7.12
C GLU A 189 0.27 1.86 -7.02
N ASP A 190 0.13 2.57 -5.90
CA ASP A 190 -1.01 3.42 -5.60
C ASP A 190 -0.58 4.80 -5.08
N VAL A 191 -1.47 5.74 -5.24
CA VAL A 191 -1.45 7.04 -4.56
C VAL A 191 -2.75 7.16 -3.79
N THR A 192 -2.65 7.46 -2.51
CA THR A 192 -3.78 7.49 -1.61
C THR A 192 -4.01 8.90 -1.05
N TYR A 193 -5.26 9.27 -0.92
CA TYR A 193 -5.69 10.55 -0.34
C TYR A 193 -6.74 10.27 0.71
N ASN A 194 -6.37 10.45 1.98
CA ASN A 194 -7.20 10.10 3.13
C ASN A 194 -7.58 11.33 3.93
N VAL A 195 -8.85 11.40 4.33
CA VAL A 195 -9.38 12.47 5.17
C VAL A 195 -10.36 11.88 6.18
N GLU A 196 -10.19 12.23 7.44
CA GLU A 196 -11.14 11.91 8.48
C GLU A 196 -11.95 13.15 8.83
N VAL A 197 -13.28 13.02 8.86
CA VAL A 197 -14.22 14.11 9.15
C VAL A 197 -15.34 13.62 10.07
N ILE A 198 -16.08 14.54 10.68
CA ILE A 198 -17.32 14.22 11.37
C ILE A 198 -18.35 13.73 10.34
N ARG A 199 -19.10 12.68 10.66
CA ARG A 199 -20.06 12.02 9.75
C ARG A 199 -21.03 12.98 9.06
N GLU A 200 -21.50 13.99 9.77
CA GLU A 200 -22.44 14.99 9.23
C GLU A 200 -21.86 15.82 8.08
N PHE A 201 -20.54 15.99 8.05
CA PHE A 201 -19.85 16.80 7.04
C PHE A 201 -19.37 16.02 5.81
N VAL A 202 -19.67 14.74 5.71
CA VAL A 202 -19.35 13.91 4.54
C VAL A 202 -19.84 14.55 3.23
N PRO A 203 -21.06 15.12 3.15
CA PRO A 203 -21.55 15.80 1.94
C PRO A 203 -20.66 16.95 1.45
N LEU A 204 -19.93 17.60 2.35
CA LEU A 204 -19.00 18.69 2.02
C LEU A 204 -17.58 18.19 1.79
N ALA A 205 -17.18 17.14 2.51
CA ALA A 205 -15.83 16.58 2.43
C ALA A 205 -15.58 15.84 1.11
N VAL A 206 -16.55 15.09 0.61
CA VAL A 206 -16.41 14.31 -0.64
C VAL A 206 -16.10 15.21 -1.84
N PRO A 207 -16.88 16.27 -2.15
CA PRO A 207 -16.55 17.19 -3.25
C PRO A 207 -15.20 17.89 -3.04
N LEU A 208 -14.87 18.22 -1.79
CA LEU A 208 -13.62 18.89 -1.47
C LEU A 208 -12.41 17.99 -1.76
N ILE A 209 -12.44 16.71 -1.34
CA ILE A 209 -11.35 15.76 -1.61
C ILE A 209 -11.21 15.56 -3.12
N ILE A 210 -12.30 15.26 -3.80
CA ILE A 210 -12.31 15.01 -5.24
C ILE A 210 -11.81 16.25 -5.99
N GLY A 211 -12.30 17.42 -5.66
CA GLY A 211 -11.89 18.68 -6.28
C GLY A 211 -10.41 19.00 -6.06
N ASN A 212 -9.88 18.71 -4.87
CA ASN A 212 -8.47 18.95 -4.55
C ASN A 212 -7.52 17.96 -5.26
N VAL A 213 -7.96 16.72 -5.47
CA VAL A 213 -7.14 15.70 -6.11
C VAL A 213 -7.20 15.82 -7.64
N LEU A 214 -8.38 16.05 -8.22
CA LEU A 214 -8.58 15.99 -9.67
C LEU A 214 -8.34 17.33 -10.40
N PHE A 215 -8.50 18.46 -9.72
CA PHE A 215 -8.40 19.80 -10.32
C PHE A 215 -7.30 20.69 -9.71
N PRO A 216 -6.08 20.19 -9.46
CA PRO A 216 -5.01 21.01 -8.92
C PRO A 216 -4.59 22.07 -9.94
N ARG A 217 -4.30 23.26 -9.48
CA ARG A 217 -3.88 24.37 -10.34
C ARG A 217 -2.41 24.34 -10.73
N LEU A 218 -1.60 23.60 -9.96
CA LEU A 218 -0.16 23.38 -10.18
C LEU A 218 0.62 24.68 -10.34
N LEU A 219 0.44 25.61 -9.38
CA LEU A 219 1.07 26.94 -9.44
C LEU A 219 2.59 26.83 -9.22
N PRO A 220 3.44 27.52 -10.04
CA PRO A 220 4.90 27.38 -9.95
C PRO A 220 5.48 27.70 -8.57
N TRP A 221 4.92 28.68 -7.86
CA TRP A 221 5.39 29.01 -6.51
C TRP A 221 4.98 27.97 -5.45
N GLU A 222 3.84 27.31 -5.61
CA GLU A 222 3.45 26.19 -4.75
C GLU A 222 4.33 24.96 -5.01
N MET A 223 4.65 24.67 -6.26
CA MET A 223 5.60 23.62 -6.62
C MET A 223 6.96 23.87 -5.97
N LYS A 224 7.45 25.12 -5.99
CA LYS A 224 8.71 25.45 -5.33
C LYS A 224 8.70 25.17 -3.82
N SER A 225 7.58 25.45 -3.14
CA SER A 225 7.46 25.10 -1.71
C SER A 225 7.41 23.59 -1.47
N VAL A 226 6.86 22.81 -2.42
CA VAL A 226 6.83 21.36 -2.35
C VAL A 226 8.23 20.76 -2.58
N HIS A 227 9.09 21.37 -3.38
CA HIS A 227 10.49 20.95 -3.52
C HIS A 227 11.22 20.93 -2.16
N GLU A 228 11.01 21.93 -1.33
CA GLU A 228 11.59 21.98 0.01
C GLU A 228 11.04 20.85 0.89
N LYS A 229 9.75 20.53 0.77
CA LYS A 229 9.14 19.43 1.49
C LYS A 229 9.70 18.07 1.02
N VAL A 230 9.87 17.84 -0.28
CA VAL A 230 10.53 16.64 -0.82
C VAL A 230 11.93 16.46 -0.25
N LYS A 231 12.69 17.55 -0.14
CA LYS A 231 14.03 17.50 0.46
C LYS A 231 13.95 17.07 1.94
N GLN A 232 13.05 17.65 2.71
CA GLN A 232 12.84 17.29 4.11
C GLN A 232 12.45 15.81 4.29
N GLU A 233 11.56 15.29 3.43
CA GLU A 233 11.14 13.88 3.48
C GLU A 233 12.28 12.93 3.09
N ARG A 234 13.14 13.32 2.16
CA ARG A 234 14.35 12.55 1.85
C ARG A 234 15.37 12.55 2.99
N ASP A 235 15.61 13.71 3.60
CA ASP A 235 16.50 13.81 4.75
C ASP A 235 15.95 12.98 5.93
N ALA A 236 14.63 12.95 6.10
CA ALA A 236 13.96 12.10 7.07
C ALA A 236 14.16 10.61 6.75
N LEU A 237 14.03 10.19 5.47
CA LEU A 237 14.29 8.80 5.06
C LEU A 237 15.75 8.40 5.32
N GLN A 238 16.72 9.27 5.02
CA GLN A 238 18.13 8.99 5.29
C GLN A 238 18.43 8.90 6.79
N SER A 239 17.64 9.56 7.62
CA SER A 239 17.74 9.53 9.07
C SER A 239 17.05 8.33 9.70
N ASP A 240 16.19 7.62 8.94
CA ASP A 240 15.51 6.39 9.35
C ASP A 240 16.16 5.16 8.70
N PRO A 241 17.03 4.44 9.44
CA PRO A 241 17.75 3.29 8.89
C PRO A 241 16.84 2.12 8.49
N ASP A 242 15.68 1.93 9.16
CA ASP A 242 14.72 0.87 8.85
C ASP A 242 14.07 1.13 7.47
N ALA A 243 13.54 2.33 7.29
CA ALA A 243 12.94 2.73 6.01
C ALA A 243 13.95 2.70 4.87
N MET A 244 15.19 3.18 5.11
CA MET A 244 16.25 3.16 4.11
C MET A 244 16.67 1.73 3.74
N THR A 245 16.80 0.82 4.71
CA THR A 245 17.13 -0.59 4.43
C THR A 245 16.05 -1.27 3.62
N ARG A 246 14.78 -1.00 3.90
CA ARG A 246 13.66 -1.53 3.10
C ARG A 246 13.67 -0.99 1.68
N GLU A 247 14.02 0.26 1.51
CA GLU A 247 14.14 0.87 0.17
C GLU A 247 15.27 0.21 -0.64
N LEU A 248 16.45 0.04 -0.04
CA LEU A 248 17.57 -0.67 -0.64
C LEU A 248 17.23 -2.13 -0.99
N LEU A 249 16.41 -2.79 -0.15
CA LEU A 249 15.96 -4.14 -0.42
C LEU A 249 15.08 -4.24 -1.66
N HIS A 250 14.15 -3.30 -1.86
CA HIS A 250 13.34 -3.26 -3.07
C HIS A 250 14.18 -2.99 -4.31
N GLN A 251 15.16 -2.09 -4.20
CA GLN A 251 16.09 -1.81 -5.27
C GLN A 251 16.90 -3.06 -5.66
N ALA A 252 17.37 -3.83 -4.67
CA ALA A 252 18.08 -5.08 -4.91
C ALA A 252 17.17 -6.17 -5.49
N ALA A 253 15.95 -6.30 -4.98
CA ALA A 253 15.00 -7.32 -5.38
C ALA A 253 14.56 -7.21 -6.84
N PHE A 254 14.33 -5.97 -7.31
CA PHE A 254 13.79 -5.69 -8.66
C PHE A 254 14.76 -4.90 -9.56
N CYS A 255 16.04 -4.88 -9.25
CA CYS A 255 17.08 -4.19 -10.05
C CYS A 255 16.72 -2.74 -10.42
N ASN A 256 16.23 -1.95 -9.49
CA ASN A 256 15.79 -0.56 -9.72
C ASN A 256 14.73 -0.39 -10.82
N ASN A 257 14.04 -1.44 -11.21
CA ASN A 257 12.98 -1.41 -12.21
C ASN A 257 11.63 -1.71 -11.58
N THR A 258 10.54 -1.32 -12.22
CA THR A 258 9.17 -1.56 -11.75
C THR A 258 8.98 -1.28 -10.24
N LEU A 259 8.82 -2.32 -9.42
CA LEU A 259 8.68 -2.23 -7.95
C LEU A 259 9.99 -1.85 -7.23
N GLY A 260 11.13 -1.89 -7.88
CA GLY A 260 12.41 -1.42 -7.33
C GLY A 260 12.56 0.10 -7.36
N ARG A 261 11.69 0.83 -8.06
CA ARG A 261 11.72 2.29 -8.09
C ARG A 261 11.30 2.87 -6.76
N SER A 262 12.04 3.89 -6.30
CA SER A 262 11.69 4.59 -5.07
C SER A 262 10.36 5.33 -5.21
N PRO A 263 9.46 5.26 -4.22
CA PRO A 263 8.28 6.11 -4.18
C PRO A 263 8.63 7.59 -3.90
N LEU A 264 9.83 7.88 -3.38
CA LEU A 264 10.27 9.24 -3.10
C LEU A 264 11.04 9.84 -4.27
N ALA A 265 10.68 11.06 -4.64
CA ALA A 265 11.36 11.81 -5.70
C ALA A 265 12.79 12.17 -5.33
N SER A 266 13.71 12.09 -6.28
CA SER A 266 15.06 12.57 -6.10
C SER A 266 15.12 14.10 -6.22
N GLU A 267 16.02 14.75 -5.51
CA GLU A 267 16.19 16.21 -5.59
C GLU A 267 16.49 16.68 -7.02
N ARG A 268 17.27 15.88 -7.75
CA ARG A 268 17.60 16.17 -9.16
C ARG A 268 16.37 16.08 -10.08
N SER A 269 15.52 15.10 -9.88
CA SER A 269 14.29 14.94 -10.66
C SER A 269 13.33 16.08 -10.41
N VAL A 270 13.15 16.42 -9.12
CA VAL A 270 12.21 17.47 -8.69
C VAL A 270 12.59 18.84 -9.23
N ALA A 271 13.89 19.16 -9.28
CA ALA A 271 14.38 20.44 -9.84
C ALA A 271 13.97 20.66 -11.31
N ASN A 272 13.75 19.57 -12.05
CA ASN A 272 13.37 19.60 -13.47
C ASN A 272 11.86 19.51 -13.71
N PHE A 273 11.04 19.35 -12.67
CA PHE A 273 9.60 19.22 -12.84
C PHE A 273 8.94 20.54 -13.18
N VAL A 274 8.24 20.52 -14.31
CA VAL A 274 7.38 21.58 -14.79
C VAL A 274 5.92 21.22 -14.48
N PRO A 275 5.02 22.20 -14.28
CA PRO A 275 3.60 21.92 -14.07
C PRO A 275 2.98 20.95 -15.09
N ASP A 276 3.42 21.02 -16.34
CA ASP A 276 2.92 20.16 -17.40
C ASP A 276 3.35 18.69 -17.24
N THR A 277 4.52 18.42 -16.65
CA THR A 277 4.95 17.04 -16.35
C THR A 277 3.97 16.38 -15.36
N VAL A 278 3.59 17.08 -14.29
CA VAL A 278 2.63 16.59 -13.30
C VAL A 278 1.25 16.43 -13.94
N ARG A 279 0.83 17.42 -14.74
CA ARG A 279 -0.46 17.39 -15.44
C ARG A 279 -0.57 16.20 -16.40
N ASN A 280 0.47 15.96 -17.21
CA ASN A 280 0.51 14.84 -18.15
C ASN A 280 0.45 13.49 -17.40
N TYR A 281 1.18 13.37 -16.29
CA TYR A 281 1.11 12.17 -15.45
C TYR A 281 -0.31 11.95 -14.90
N MET A 282 -0.98 13.01 -14.45
CA MET A 282 -2.37 12.90 -13.98
C MET A 282 -3.32 12.50 -15.10
N ILE A 283 -3.20 13.08 -16.29
CA ILE A 283 -4.00 12.70 -17.47
C ILE A 283 -3.81 11.22 -17.82
N ASP A 284 -2.58 10.73 -17.74
CA ASP A 284 -2.26 9.35 -18.08
C ASP A 284 -2.74 8.32 -17.05
N HIS A 285 -2.81 8.69 -15.77
CA HIS A 285 -3.03 7.74 -14.67
C HIS A 285 -4.29 7.96 -13.85
N PHE A 286 -4.83 9.18 -13.76
CA PHE A 286 -5.96 9.51 -12.90
C PHE A 286 -7.31 9.35 -13.63
N ALA A 287 -7.48 8.26 -14.38
CA ALA A 287 -8.79 7.92 -14.96
C ALA A 287 -9.73 7.35 -13.89
N PRO A 288 -11.05 7.67 -13.92
CA PRO A 288 -12.02 7.16 -12.93
C PRO A 288 -12.03 5.65 -12.78
N GLU A 289 -11.81 4.91 -13.87
CA GLU A 289 -11.75 3.44 -13.87
C GLU A 289 -10.58 2.88 -13.04
N ARG A 290 -9.54 3.69 -12.80
CA ARG A 290 -8.37 3.35 -11.99
C ARG A 290 -8.47 3.88 -10.57
N MET A 291 -9.63 4.41 -10.18
CA MET A 291 -9.87 4.98 -8.87
C MET A 291 -10.86 4.17 -8.07
N VAL A 292 -10.68 4.21 -6.76
CA VAL A 292 -11.62 3.67 -5.78
C VAL A 292 -11.87 4.73 -4.72
N LEU A 293 -13.14 5.11 -4.55
CA LEU A 293 -13.57 5.95 -3.45
C LEU A 293 -14.07 5.08 -2.31
N VAL A 294 -13.46 5.22 -1.15
CA VAL A 294 -13.80 4.44 0.04
C VAL A 294 -14.42 5.35 1.09
N GLY A 295 -15.46 4.86 1.74
CA GLY A 295 -16.06 5.50 2.90
C GLY A 295 -16.28 4.52 4.04
N VAL A 296 -15.71 4.80 5.21
CA VAL A 296 -15.99 4.05 6.43
C VAL A 296 -16.80 4.93 7.37
N ASN A 297 -17.82 4.36 8.00
CA ASN A 297 -18.84 5.06 8.79
C ASN A 297 -19.68 6.04 7.97
N VAL A 298 -19.90 5.73 6.70
CA VAL A 298 -20.69 6.53 5.77
C VAL A 298 -21.78 5.66 5.15
N GLU A 299 -22.97 6.19 5.03
CA GLU A 299 -24.05 5.53 4.29
C GLU A 299 -23.72 5.50 2.80
N HIS A 300 -23.88 4.31 2.18
CA HIS A 300 -23.50 4.09 0.79
C HIS A 300 -24.24 5.00 -0.19
N SER A 301 -25.51 5.24 0.04
CA SER A 301 -26.36 6.12 -0.77
C SER A 301 -25.86 7.56 -0.79
N VAL A 302 -25.46 8.09 0.38
CA VAL A 302 -24.90 9.44 0.53
C VAL A 302 -23.56 9.55 -0.18
N LEU A 303 -22.67 8.57 0.02
CA LEU A 303 -21.35 8.56 -0.61
C LEU A 303 -21.48 8.53 -2.14
N THR A 304 -22.35 7.67 -2.67
CA THR A 304 -22.59 7.51 -4.10
C THR A 304 -23.18 8.79 -4.71
N LYS A 305 -24.19 9.37 -4.08
CA LYS A 305 -24.83 10.64 -4.52
C LYS A 305 -23.79 11.77 -4.67
N TRP A 306 -22.95 11.97 -3.65
CA TRP A 306 -21.96 13.04 -3.67
C TRP A 306 -20.76 12.74 -4.58
N ALA A 307 -20.38 11.46 -4.72
CA ALA A 307 -19.39 11.06 -5.70
C ALA A 307 -19.85 11.34 -7.13
N MET A 308 -21.06 10.92 -7.51
CA MET A 308 -21.62 11.19 -8.83
C MET A 308 -21.59 12.68 -9.16
N ARG A 309 -22.06 13.51 -8.23
CA ARG A 309 -22.07 14.96 -8.41
C ARG A 309 -20.67 15.55 -8.61
N SER A 310 -19.68 15.07 -7.85
CA SER A 310 -18.32 15.62 -7.87
C SER A 310 -17.53 15.19 -9.11
N PHE A 311 -17.90 14.10 -9.75
CA PHE A 311 -17.23 13.57 -10.95
C PHE A 311 -17.90 13.99 -12.26
N VAL A 312 -18.99 14.78 -12.24
CA VAL A 312 -19.69 15.22 -13.46
C VAL A 312 -18.74 15.90 -14.44
N ASP A 313 -17.90 16.78 -13.94
CA ASP A 313 -16.95 17.54 -14.77
C ASP A 313 -15.71 16.72 -15.19
N TYR A 314 -15.55 15.52 -14.66
CA TYR A 314 -14.37 14.67 -14.89
C TYR A 314 -14.61 13.51 -15.87
N ASN A 315 -15.75 13.46 -16.50
CA ASN A 315 -16.15 12.33 -17.38
C ASN A 315 -15.38 12.24 -18.71
N ALA A 316 -14.51 13.21 -19.00
CA ALA A 316 -13.97 13.37 -20.34
C ALA A 316 -12.55 12.82 -20.56
N ILE A 317 -11.88 12.26 -19.55
CA ILE A 317 -10.53 11.73 -19.75
C ILE A 317 -10.64 10.29 -20.27
N PRO A 318 -10.26 10.05 -21.55
CA PRO A 318 -10.27 8.69 -22.08
C PRO A 318 -9.21 7.86 -21.36
N LEU A 319 -9.58 6.62 -21.03
CA LEU A 319 -8.65 5.67 -20.44
C LEU A 319 -7.50 5.41 -21.43
N LYS A 320 -6.30 5.86 -21.11
CA LYS A 320 -5.11 5.51 -21.87
C LYS A 320 -4.71 4.07 -21.52
N GLU A 321 -4.59 3.23 -22.54
CA GLU A 321 -4.09 1.87 -22.33
C GLU A 321 -2.70 1.94 -21.69
N ARG A 322 -2.52 1.18 -20.63
CA ARG A 322 -1.26 1.09 -19.91
C ARG A 322 -0.71 -0.31 -20.08
N THR A 323 0.44 -0.43 -20.73
CA THR A 323 1.18 -1.69 -20.78
C THR A 323 1.78 -1.92 -19.39
N ALA A 324 1.14 -2.77 -18.61
CA ALA A 324 1.67 -3.17 -17.31
C ALA A 324 2.88 -4.10 -17.55
N VAL A 325 4.07 -3.60 -17.25
CA VAL A 325 5.27 -4.43 -17.22
C VAL A 325 5.21 -5.27 -15.95
N GLN A 326 5.25 -6.60 -16.12
CA GLN A 326 5.29 -7.53 -15.00
C GLN A 326 6.58 -7.35 -14.19
N ALA A 327 6.45 -7.24 -12.88
CA ALA A 327 7.60 -7.17 -12.00
C ALA A 327 8.29 -8.53 -11.93
N GLN A 328 9.61 -8.54 -12.18
CA GLN A 328 10.42 -9.75 -12.08
C GLN A 328 11.32 -9.62 -10.86
N PHE A 329 11.17 -10.57 -9.93
CA PHE A 329 12.04 -10.67 -8.78
C PHE A 329 13.36 -11.32 -9.19
N THR A 330 14.38 -10.51 -9.42
CA THR A 330 15.70 -11.00 -9.85
C THR A 330 16.58 -11.38 -8.67
N GLY A 331 16.36 -10.75 -7.53
CA GLY A 331 17.27 -10.83 -6.39
C GLY A 331 18.54 -10.02 -6.63
N GLY A 332 19.37 -9.95 -5.62
CA GLY A 332 20.64 -9.22 -5.69
C GLY A 332 21.02 -8.62 -4.35
N GLU A 333 21.97 -7.71 -4.39
CA GLU A 333 22.52 -7.07 -3.20
C GLU A 333 22.56 -5.55 -3.40
N SER A 334 22.16 -4.81 -2.35
CA SER A 334 22.34 -3.37 -2.25
C SER A 334 22.90 -3.01 -0.88
N ARG A 335 24.03 -2.32 -0.87
CA ARG A 335 24.70 -1.87 0.35
C ARG A 335 24.89 -0.38 0.30
N ALA A 336 24.61 0.30 1.41
CA ALA A 336 24.88 1.70 1.56
C ALA A 336 25.47 1.99 2.96
N ASP A 337 26.50 2.77 2.99
CA ASP A 337 27.06 3.30 4.22
C ASP A 337 26.18 4.46 4.73
N GLY A 338 26.00 4.55 6.03
CA GLY A 338 25.11 5.53 6.65
C GLY A 338 25.56 5.95 8.04
N ALA A 339 24.98 7.04 8.52
CA ALA A 339 25.31 7.63 9.83
C ALA A 339 24.86 6.78 11.05
N SER A 340 24.25 5.62 10.83
CA SER A 340 23.83 4.75 11.93
C SER A 340 25.02 4.06 12.59
N PRO A 341 25.11 4.04 13.92
CA PRO A 341 26.15 3.31 14.64
C PRO A 341 25.95 1.78 14.56
N PHE A 342 24.76 1.33 14.19
CA PHE A 342 24.40 -0.08 14.07
C PHE A 342 24.48 -0.56 12.62
N CYS A 343 24.54 -1.89 12.45
CA CYS A 343 24.36 -2.55 11.18
C CYS A 343 22.89 -2.96 11.03
N HIS A 344 22.24 -2.47 9.97
CA HIS A 344 20.89 -2.81 9.59
C HIS A 344 20.96 -3.77 8.40
N LEU A 345 20.44 -4.97 8.56
CA LEU A 345 20.48 -6.03 7.56
C LEU A 345 19.06 -6.53 7.26
N ALA A 346 18.71 -6.59 5.98
CA ALA A 346 17.47 -7.20 5.52
C ALA A 346 17.77 -8.33 4.51
N VAL A 347 17.08 -9.44 4.67
CA VAL A 347 17.12 -10.57 3.74
C VAL A 347 15.71 -10.83 3.26
N GLY A 348 15.47 -10.71 1.96
CA GLY A 348 14.17 -10.86 1.31
C GLY A 348 14.16 -12.01 0.33
N LEU A 349 13.01 -12.66 0.21
CA LEU A 349 12.69 -13.76 -0.70
C LEU A 349 11.46 -13.35 -1.51
N GLU A 350 11.33 -13.89 -2.71
CA GLU A 350 10.14 -13.69 -3.52
C GLU A 350 8.90 -14.32 -2.85
N SER A 351 7.82 -13.56 -2.79
CA SER A 351 6.58 -13.95 -2.14
C SER A 351 5.37 -13.88 -3.06
N ALA A 352 4.25 -14.38 -2.55
CA ALA A 352 2.97 -14.35 -3.22
C ALA A 352 2.46 -12.93 -3.49
N SER A 353 1.75 -12.76 -4.62
CA SER A 353 1.04 -11.53 -4.99
C SER A 353 -0.31 -11.40 -4.30
N TRP A 354 -0.95 -10.22 -4.45
CA TRP A 354 -2.36 -10.04 -4.09
C TRP A 354 -3.24 -11.03 -4.87
N GLY A 355 -4.17 -11.66 -4.19
CA GLY A 355 -5.07 -12.64 -4.81
C GLY A 355 -4.51 -14.05 -5.02
N ALA A 356 -3.25 -14.31 -4.67
CA ALA A 356 -2.70 -15.66 -4.67
C ALA A 356 -3.24 -16.47 -3.47
N GLU A 357 -3.54 -17.74 -3.69
CA GLU A 357 -4.02 -18.66 -2.64
C GLU A 357 -3.00 -18.79 -1.49
N GLU A 358 -1.73 -18.65 -1.81
CA GLU A 358 -0.60 -18.74 -0.87
C GLU A 358 -0.50 -17.56 0.10
N LEU A 359 -1.24 -16.45 -0.15
CA LEU A 359 -1.17 -15.23 0.66
C LEU A 359 -1.52 -15.49 2.13
N ALA A 360 -2.55 -16.29 2.39
CA ALA A 360 -2.97 -16.66 3.73
C ALA A 360 -1.86 -17.42 4.49
N ALA A 361 -1.25 -18.41 3.83
CA ALA A 361 -0.15 -19.17 4.40
C ALA A 361 1.09 -18.27 4.65
N THR A 362 1.42 -17.39 3.71
CA THR A 362 2.55 -16.46 3.87
C THR A 362 2.34 -15.50 5.05
N THR A 363 1.11 -15.00 5.24
CA THR A 363 0.75 -14.16 6.39
C THR A 363 0.93 -14.90 7.72
N LEU A 364 0.58 -16.19 7.77
CA LEU A 364 0.81 -17.04 8.94
C LEU A 364 2.31 -17.26 9.18
N LEU A 365 3.11 -17.50 8.13
CA LEU A 365 4.56 -17.64 8.23
C LEU A 365 5.24 -16.37 8.75
N GLN A 366 4.79 -15.19 8.30
CA GLN A 366 5.26 -13.91 8.83
C GLN A 366 4.97 -13.78 10.33
N ALA A 367 3.75 -14.11 10.74
CA ALA A 367 3.35 -14.03 12.14
C ALA A 367 4.05 -15.07 13.02
N LEU A 368 4.38 -16.25 12.48
CA LEU A 368 5.16 -17.30 13.14
C LEU A 368 6.59 -16.85 13.43
N LEU A 369 7.24 -16.25 12.46
CA LEU A 369 8.55 -15.60 12.68
C LEU A 369 8.37 -14.43 13.65
N GLY A 370 7.40 -13.56 13.37
CA GLY A 370 7.09 -12.39 14.20
C GLY A 370 8.28 -11.46 14.34
N GLY A 371 8.61 -11.09 15.56
CA GLY A 371 9.76 -10.26 15.85
C GLY A 371 9.48 -9.19 16.90
N GLY A 372 10.52 -8.47 17.26
CA GLY A 372 10.47 -7.38 18.23
C GLY A 372 11.84 -6.81 18.50
N SER A 373 11.87 -5.75 19.28
CA SER A 373 13.09 -5.15 19.81
C SER A 373 13.39 -5.67 21.23
N ALA A 374 14.65 -5.67 21.61
CA ALA A 374 15.09 -5.97 22.97
C ALA A 374 14.42 -5.05 24.00
N LEU A 375 14.10 -3.82 23.62
CA LEU A 375 13.49 -2.81 24.48
C LEU A 375 11.96 -3.00 24.65
N THR A 376 11.28 -3.63 23.69
CA THR A 376 9.80 -3.77 23.70
C THR A 376 9.32 -5.12 24.20
N GLN A 377 10.04 -5.75 25.10
CA GLN A 377 9.68 -7.06 25.67
C GLN A 377 8.51 -6.99 26.68
N ALA A 378 7.46 -6.24 26.34
CA ALA A 378 6.25 -6.24 27.17
C ALA A 378 5.62 -7.65 27.19
N PRO A 379 5.20 -8.14 28.37
CA PRO A 379 4.51 -9.41 28.47
C PRO A 379 3.27 -9.44 27.58
N GLY A 380 3.19 -10.39 26.66
CA GLY A 380 2.02 -10.60 25.79
C GLY A 380 2.14 -10.09 24.35
N SER A 381 3.09 -9.20 24.01
CA SER A 381 3.30 -8.78 22.63
C SER A 381 4.45 -9.56 21.98
N GLY A 382 4.14 -10.57 21.18
CA GLY A 382 5.13 -11.27 20.36
C GLY A 382 6.15 -12.13 21.11
N THR A 383 6.02 -12.30 22.42
CA THR A 383 7.00 -13.05 23.24
C THR A 383 7.15 -14.52 22.86
N ARG A 384 6.23 -15.07 22.08
CA ARG A 384 6.24 -16.46 21.60
C ARG A 384 6.66 -16.60 20.13
N SER A 385 6.94 -15.50 19.44
CA SER A 385 7.43 -15.57 18.07
C SER A 385 8.85 -16.13 18.02
N ARG A 386 9.17 -16.86 16.94
CA ARG A 386 10.47 -17.51 16.80
C ARG A 386 11.63 -16.53 16.85
N LEU A 387 11.53 -15.39 16.17
CA LEU A 387 12.59 -14.37 16.17
C LEU A 387 12.78 -13.75 17.56
N THR A 388 11.71 -13.48 18.29
CA THR A 388 11.85 -12.95 19.65
C THR A 388 12.47 -13.99 20.59
N ALA A 389 12.04 -15.24 20.53
CA ALA A 389 12.51 -16.29 21.44
C ALA A 389 13.93 -16.76 21.14
N ASN A 390 14.26 -16.96 19.86
CA ASN A 390 15.52 -17.59 19.45
C ASN A 390 16.61 -16.57 19.09
N VAL A 391 16.25 -15.33 18.74
CA VAL A 391 17.22 -14.31 18.32
C VAL A 391 17.39 -13.25 19.39
N VAL A 392 16.38 -12.44 19.62
CA VAL A 392 16.49 -11.24 20.46
C VAL A 392 16.79 -11.59 21.92
N ARG A 393 16.18 -12.67 22.46
CA ARG A 393 16.42 -13.07 23.85
C ARG A 393 17.74 -13.79 24.10
N GLN A 394 18.24 -14.51 23.08
CA GLN A 394 19.44 -15.33 23.23
C GLN A 394 20.72 -14.58 22.87
N ASN A 395 20.61 -13.51 22.07
CA ASN A 395 21.77 -12.78 21.55
C ASN A 395 21.69 -11.32 21.98
N PRO A 396 22.45 -10.91 23.01
CA PRO A 396 22.45 -9.52 23.50
C PRO A 396 23.06 -8.52 22.50
N SER A 397 23.79 -8.99 21.48
CA SER A 397 24.34 -8.18 20.39
C SER A 397 23.28 -7.76 19.34
N VAL A 398 22.08 -8.35 19.37
CA VAL A 398 20.98 -8.06 18.45
C VAL A 398 19.97 -7.14 19.13
N GLU A 399 19.85 -5.91 18.62
CA GLU A 399 18.92 -4.91 19.14
C GLU A 399 17.47 -5.21 18.75
N SER A 400 17.25 -5.58 17.50
CA SER A 400 15.91 -5.94 17.00
C SER A 400 16.00 -6.93 15.86
N CYS A 401 14.94 -7.75 15.74
CA CYS A 401 14.78 -8.64 14.60
C CYS A 401 13.28 -8.84 14.33
N SER A 402 12.83 -8.61 13.10
CA SER A 402 11.42 -8.69 12.73
C SER A 402 11.23 -9.27 11.34
N ALA A 403 10.15 -10.03 11.14
CA ALA A 403 9.71 -10.49 9.84
C ALA A 403 8.78 -9.47 9.20
N PHE A 404 8.94 -9.24 7.91
CA PHE A 404 8.09 -8.37 7.12
C PHE A 404 7.57 -9.09 5.88
N HIS A 405 6.45 -8.61 5.37
CA HIS A 405 5.87 -9.08 4.13
C HIS A 405 5.27 -7.86 3.40
N SER A 406 5.74 -7.62 2.19
CA SER A 406 5.22 -6.59 1.29
C SER A 406 4.60 -7.26 0.08
N THR A 407 3.30 -7.05 -0.13
CA THR A 407 2.53 -7.70 -1.20
C THR A 407 2.18 -6.67 -2.26
N TYR A 408 2.35 -7.03 -3.53
CA TYR A 408 2.05 -6.22 -4.70
C TYR A 408 1.08 -6.95 -5.63
N SER A 409 0.64 -6.29 -6.69
CA SER A 409 -0.36 -6.84 -7.62
C SER A 409 0.09 -8.14 -8.31
N ASP A 410 1.37 -8.27 -8.64
CA ASP A 410 1.95 -9.39 -9.40
C ASP A 410 3.11 -10.10 -8.71
N SER A 411 3.67 -9.56 -7.64
CA SER A 411 4.79 -10.12 -6.89
C SER A 411 4.69 -9.75 -5.41
N GLY A 412 5.64 -10.18 -4.60
CA GLY A 412 5.78 -9.79 -3.20
C GLY A 412 7.19 -10.03 -2.68
N ILE A 413 7.49 -9.45 -1.54
CA ILE A 413 8.74 -9.66 -0.80
C ILE A 413 8.40 -10.16 0.59
N PHE A 414 8.89 -11.33 0.94
CA PHE A 414 8.86 -11.88 2.29
C PHE A 414 10.27 -11.88 2.86
N GLY A 415 10.47 -11.40 4.07
CA GLY A 415 11.83 -11.36 4.60
C GLY A 415 11.93 -11.12 6.09
N VAL A 416 13.18 -11.03 6.52
CA VAL A 416 13.57 -10.71 7.89
C VAL A 416 14.48 -9.50 7.86
N TYR A 417 14.21 -8.58 8.75
CA TYR A 417 15.02 -7.40 9.02
C TYR A 417 15.62 -7.52 10.42
N GLY A 418 16.89 -7.20 10.57
CA GLY A 418 17.56 -7.25 11.86
C GLY A 418 18.56 -6.12 12.03
N VAL A 419 18.76 -5.73 13.28
CA VAL A 419 19.69 -4.68 13.71
C VAL A 419 20.64 -5.27 14.73
N SER A 420 21.93 -5.10 14.51
CA SER A 420 22.97 -5.54 15.43
C SER A 420 24.12 -4.55 15.54
N GLN A 421 24.96 -4.77 16.53
CA GLN A 421 26.27 -4.11 16.58
C GLN A 421 27.09 -4.51 15.33
N PRO A 422 27.91 -3.60 14.78
CA PRO A 422 28.63 -3.84 13.53
C PRO A 422 29.50 -5.11 13.55
N GLU A 423 30.17 -5.38 14.66
CA GLU A 423 31.07 -6.54 14.84
C GLU A 423 30.34 -7.89 14.72
N HIS A 424 29.05 -7.91 15.07
CA HIS A 424 28.19 -9.11 15.07
C HIS A 424 27.30 -9.26 13.83
N ALA A 425 27.51 -8.43 12.80
CA ALA A 425 26.69 -8.49 11.57
C ALA A 425 26.76 -9.87 10.86
N GLY A 426 27.93 -10.53 10.90
CA GLY A 426 28.10 -11.88 10.38
C GLY A 426 27.30 -12.93 11.15
N GLU A 427 27.23 -12.82 12.46
CA GLU A 427 26.44 -13.68 13.32
C GLU A 427 24.95 -13.44 13.10
N LEU A 428 24.49 -12.18 13.06
CA LEU A 428 23.12 -11.80 12.74
C LEU A 428 22.67 -12.46 11.43
N SER A 429 23.46 -12.36 10.37
CA SER A 429 23.18 -12.96 9.06
C SER A 429 22.95 -14.48 9.15
N ARG A 430 23.78 -15.22 9.90
CA ARG A 430 23.61 -16.66 10.11
C ARG A 430 22.36 -17.00 10.89
N ILE A 431 22.06 -16.22 11.92
CA ILE A 431 20.87 -16.41 12.75
C ILE A 431 19.60 -16.16 11.92
N MET A 432 19.56 -15.07 11.12
CA MET A 432 18.44 -14.76 10.23
C MET A 432 18.19 -15.88 9.22
N THR A 433 19.25 -16.34 8.55
CA THR A 433 19.16 -17.45 7.58
C THR A 433 18.71 -18.75 8.24
N SER A 434 19.19 -19.08 9.44
CA SER A 434 18.77 -20.26 10.20
C SER A 434 17.27 -20.20 10.58
N ASN A 435 16.77 -19.05 11.01
CA ASN A 435 15.36 -18.89 11.35
C ASN A 435 14.45 -18.94 10.12
N LEU A 436 14.86 -18.42 8.97
CA LEU A 436 14.14 -18.60 7.72
C LEU A 436 14.03 -20.08 7.33
N LYS A 437 15.10 -20.86 7.46
CA LYS A 437 15.10 -22.31 7.23
C LYS A 437 14.16 -23.05 8.17
N SER A 438 14.08 -22.63 9.42
CA SER A 438 13.21 -23.25 10.41
C SER A 438 11.72 -23.21 10.04
N LEU A 439 11.32 -22.38 9.07
CA LEU A 439 9.95 -22.34 8.54
C LEU A 439 9.53 -23.64 7.84
N THR A 440 10.47 -24.50 7.45
CA THR A 440 10.13 -25.82 6.88
C THR A 440 9.63 -26.82 7.90
N THR A 441 9.88 -26.55 9.19
CA THR A 441 9.48 -27.40 10.30
C THR A 441 8.53 -26.64 11.21
N ILE A 442 7.23 -26.82 11.01
CA ILE A 442 6.17 -26.16 11.78
C ILE A 442 5.38 -27.23 12.51
N SER A 443 5.13 -27.02 13.82
CA SER A 443 4.24 -27.88 14.58
C SER A 443 2.78 -27.40 14.45
N GLU A 444 1.85 -28.33 14.64
CA GLU A 444 0.42 -28.01 14.59
C GLU A 444 0.00 -27.05 15.72
N ASP A 445 0.59 -27.21 16.90
CA ASP A 445 0.31 -26.31 18.04
C ASP A 445 0.80 -24.88 17.80
N GLU A 446 1.99 -24.73 17.18
CA GLU A 446 2.49 -23.41 16.79
C GLU A 446 1.57 -22.76 15.75
N LEU A 447 1.16 -23.50 14.72
CA LEU A 447 0.27 -22.99 13.68
C LEU A 447 -1.08 -22.54 14.27
N ARG A 448 -1.66 -23.37 15.15
CA ARG A 448 -2.91 -23.03 15.85
C ARG A 448 -2.78 -21.74 16.66
N LEU A 449 -1.69 -21.59 17.40
CA LEU A 449 -1.43 -20.38 18.18
C LEU A 449 -1.30 -19.15 17.29
N VAL A 450 -0.57 -19.25 16.19
CA VAL A 450 -0.36 -18.16 15.23
C VAL A 450 -1.68 -17.74 14.58
N LYS A 451 -2.55 -18.69 14.20
CA LYS A 451 -3.89 -18.40 13.69
C LYS A 451 -4.69 -17.53 14.64
N HIS A 452 -4.68 -17.85 15.93
CA HIS A 452 -5.35 -17.02 16.95
C HIS A 452 -4.75 -15.63 17.08
N VAL A 453 -3.43 -15.50 17.03
CA VAL A 453 -2.73 -14.21 17.09
C VAL A 453 -3.07 -13.34 15.88
N VAL A 454 -3.01 -13.90 14.66
CA VAL A 454 -3.33 -13.17 13.44
C VAL A 454 -4.80 -12.75 13.39
N ARG A 455 -5.71 -13.67 13.77
CA ARG A 455 -7.14 -13.34 13.89
C ARG A 455 -7.39 -12.19 14.86
N GLY A 456 -6.75 -12.21 16.04
CA GLY A 456 -6.86 -11.12 17.01
C GLY A 456 -6.31 -9.80 16.48
N ARG A 457 -5.22 -9.83 15.68
CA ARG A 457 -4.65 -8.65 15.03
C ARG A 457 -5.59 -8.09 13.96
N LEU A 458 -6.14 -8.93 13.10
CA LEU A 458 -7.08 -8.54 12.04
C LEU A 458 -8.31 -7.86 12.63
N LEU A 459 -8.94 -8.46 13.63
CA LEU A 459 -10.12 -7.89 14.25
C LEU A 459 -9.83 -6.56 14.95
N ARG A 460 -8.69 -6.45 15.62
CA ARG A 460 -8.27 -5.21 16.27
C ARG A 460 -7.94 -4.09 15.25
N ASN A 461 -7.28 -4.42 14.15
CA ASN A 461 -7.00 -3.46 13.08
C ASN A 461 -8.31 -3.00 12.42
N ALA A 462 -9.26 -3.92 12.27
CA ALA A 462 -10.58 -3.60 11.75
C ALA A 462 -11.39 -2.66 12.65
N ASP A 463 -11.11 -2.57 13.95
CA ASP A 463 -11.74 -1.59 14.84
C ASP A 463 -11.34 -0.14 14.52
N ASN A 464 -10.18 0.07 13.92
CA ASN A 464 -9.72 1.39 13.49
C ASN A 464 -10.30 1.71 12.10
N SER A 465 -11.03 2.81 11.98
CA SER A 465 -11.66 3.23 10.72
C SER A 465 -10.65 3.54 9.61
N SER A 466 -9.50 4.12 9.95
CA SER A 466 -8.43 4.41 8.99
C SER A 466 -7.83 3.12 8.42
N SER A 467 -7.46 2.18 9.29
CA SER A 467 -6.89 0.89 8.86
C SER A 467 -7.88 0.04 8.06
N LEU A 468 -9.17 0.11 8.41
CA LEU A 468 -10.22 -0.57 7.64
C LEU A 468 -10.42 0.06 6.27
N ALA A 469 -10.37 1.40 6.17
CA ALA A 469 -10.49 2.10 4.89
C ALA A 469 -9.31 1.77 3.97
N GLU A 470 -8.10 1.72 4.53
CA GLU A 470 -6.89 1.36 3.79
C GLU A 470 -6.96 -0.08 3.27
N ASP A 471 -7.33 -1.03 4.13
CA ASP A 471 -7.50 -2.43 3.75
C ASP A 471 -8.58 -2.61 2.65
N LEU A 472 -9.75 -1.97 2.84
CA LEU A 472 -10.83 -1.98 1.85
C LEU A 472 -10.40 -1.37 0.51
N GLY A 473 -9.71 -0.22 0.57
CA GLY A 473 -9.25 0.49 -0.63
C GLY A 473 -8.21 -0.30 -1.41
N GLN A 474 -7.20 -0.83 -0.74
CA GLN A 474 -6.15 -1.63 -1.36
C GLN A 474 -6.67 -2.93 -1.96
N GLN A 475 -7.52 -3.68 -1.24
CA GLN A 475 -8.09 -4.92 -1.75
C GLN A 475 -8.93 -4.68 -3.01
N VAL A 476 -9.81 -3.67 -2.99
CA VAL A 476 -10.66 -3.33 -4.15
C VAL A 476 -9.82 -2.79 -5.31
N LEU A 477 -8.76 -2.00 -5.02
CA LEU A 477 -7.91 -1.44 -6.07
C LEU A 477 -7.09 -2.53 -6.78
N MET A 478 -6.49 -3.46 -6.03
CA MET A 478 -5.55 -4.45 -6.54
C MET A 478 -6.22 -5.71 -7.09
N SER A 479 -7.22 -6.23 -6.37
CA SER A 479 -7.83 -7.53 -6.70
C SER A 479 -9.26 -7.44 -7.23
N ASN A 480 -9.90 -6.26 -7.21
CA ASN A 480 -11.33 -6.08 -7.46
C ASN A 480 -12.22 -6.99 -6.58
N ARG A 481 -11.71 -7.41 -5.45
CA ARG A 481 -12.37 -8.31 -4.50
C ARG A 481 -12.11 -7.83 -3.10
N TYR A 482 -13.07 -7.99 -2.21
CA TYR A 482 -12.91 -7.68 -0.81
C TYR A 482 -13.25 -8.89 0.04
N ALA A 483 -12.31 -9.30 0.86
CA ALA A 483 -12.52 -10.27 1.92
C ALA A 483 -12.52 -9.52 3.25
N GLY A 484 -13.67 -9.44 3.89
CA GLY A 484 -13.77 -8.78 5.19
C GLY A 484 -12.89 -9.46 6.26
N PRO A 485 -12.59 -8.78 7.39
CA PRO A 485 -11.73 -9.34 8.43
C PRO A 485 -12.17 -10.71 8.96
N SER A 486 -13.47 -10.92 9.08
CA SER A 486 -14.03 -12.19 9.52
C SER A 486 -13.91 -13.29 8.47
N GLU A 487 -14.06 -12.94 7.20
CA GLU A 487 -13.92 -13.85 6.07
C GLU A 487 -12.46 -14.24 5.87
N PHE A 488 -11.55 -13.28 5.90
CA PHE A 488 -10.12 -13.56 5.83
C PHE A 488 -9.66 -14.42 7.01
N ALA A 489 -10.18 -14.19 8.21
CA ALA A 489 -9.94 -15.05 9.37
C ALA A 489 -10.40 -16.49 9.14
N SER A 490 -11.54 -16.69 8.46
CA SER A 490 -12.01 -18.06 8.12
C SER A 490 -11.12 -18.74 7.09
N ILE A 491 -10.56 -17.99 6.13
CA ILE A 491 -9.57 -18.51 5.17
C ILE A 491 -8.30 -18.93 5.89
N LEU A 492 -7.81 -18.13 6.84
CA LEU A 492 -6.64 -18.48 7.65
C LEU A 492 -6.86 -19.77 8.48
N ASP A 493 -8.07 -19.98 8.99
CA ASP A 493 -8.39 -21.18 9.78
C ASP A 493 -8.34 -22.46 8.93
N GLN A 494 -8.55 -22.38 7.61
CA GLN A 494 -8.50 -23.52 6.68
C GLN A 494 -7.08 -23.95 6.31
N VAL A 495 -6.09 -23.07 6.44
CA VAL A 495 -4.69 -23.38 6.05
C VAL A 495 -4.14 -24.54 6.88
N THR A 496 -3.61 -25.56 6.22
CA THR A 496 -3.01 -26.75 6.85
C THR A 496 -1.52 -26.55 7.13
N VAL A 497 -0.94 -27.40 7.97
CA VAL A 497 0.51 -27.40 8.24
C VAL A 497 1.30 -27.73 6.97
N GLU A 498 0.78 -28.67 6.18
CA GLU A 498 1.43 -29.12 4.94
C GLU A 498 1.49 -28.01 3.90
N GLU A 499 0.40 -27.25 3.74
CA GLU A 499 0.36 -26.06 2.88
C GLU A 499 1.34 -24.99 3.33
N ALA A 500 1.36 -24.67 4.63
CA ALA A 500 2.30 -23.69 5.17
C ALA A 500 3.75 -24.11 4.95
N GLN A 501 4.09 -25.39 5.14
CA GLN A 501 5.41 -25.93 4.86
C GLN A 501 5.75 -25.95 3.36
N ALA A 502 4.77 -26.22 2.48
CA ALA A 502 4.96 -26.18 1.04
C ALA A 502 5.29 -24.76 0.57
N VAL A 503 4.54 -23.77 1.06
CA VAL A 503 4.82 -22.35 0.79
C VAL A 503 6.19 -21.93 1.35
N ALA A 504 6.57 -22.37 2.55
CA ALA A 504 7.89 -22.10 3.11
C ALA A 504 9.03 -22.66 2.24
N ARG A 505 8.88 -23.89 1.71
CA ARG A 505 9.86 -24.47 0.77
C ARG A 505 9.93 -23.69 -0.54
N LYS A 506 8.80 -23.24 -1.08
CA LYS A 506 8.73 -22.41 -2.28
C LYS A 506 9.47 -21.07 -2.07
N LEU A 507 9.22 -20.39 -0.94
CA LEU A 507 9.93 -19.16 -0.57
C LEU A 507 11.44 -19.39 -0.52
N LEU A 508 11.91 -20.43 0.15
CA LEU A 508 13.35 -20.74 0.27
C LEU A 508 14.01 -21.13 -1.05
N SER A 509 13.26 -21.63 -2.02
CA SER A 509 13.76 -21.96 -3.36
C SER A 509 13.86 -20.75 -4.29
N SER A 510 13.23 -19.62 -3.92
CA SER A 510 13.23 -18.40 -4.73
C SER A 510 14.57 -17.67 -4.72
N ASN A 511 14.67 -16.62 -5.53
CA ASN A 511 15.83 -15.74 -5.52
C ASN A 511 15.91 -14.94 -4.21
N VAL A 512 17.13 -14.57 -3.82
CA VAL A 512 17.41 -13.88 -2.58
C VAL A 512 17.77 -12.44 -2.88
N ALA A 513 17.21 -11.51 -2.13
CA ALA A 513 17.62 -10.11 -2.12
C ALA A 513 18.20 -9.78 -0.74
N VAL A 514 19.30 -9.05 -0.71
CA VAL A 514 19.98 -8.63 0.51
C VAL A 514 20.17 -7.13 0.48
N ALA A 515 19.82 -6.46 1.57
CA ALA A 515 20.12 -5.04 1.77
C ALA A 515 20.83 -4.83 3.09
N ALA A 516 21.84 -3.95 3.07
CA ALA A 516 22.56 -3.57 4.28
C ALA A 516 22.75 -2.04 4.31
N PHE A 517 22.53 -1.45 5.48
CA PHE A 517 22.67 -0.02 5.71
C PHE A 517 23.35 0.27 7.05
N GLY A 518 24.08 1.39 7.12
CA GLY A 518 24.83 1.80 8.31
C GLY A 518 26.26 1.28 8.29
N ASN A 519 26.77 0.83 9.42
CA ASN A 519 28.13 0.28 9.47
C ASN A 519 28.15 -1.16 8.94
N ILE A 520 28.54 -1.33 7.67
CA ILE A 520 28.38 -2.58 6.90
C ILE A 520 29.67 -3.41 6.78
N HIS A 521 30.79 -2.99 7.41
CA HIS A 521 32.09 -3.60 7.17
C HIS A 521 32.18 -5.09 7.50
N ALA A 522 31.43 -5.56 8.50
CA ALA A 522 31.42 -6.96 8.92
C ALA A 522 30.28 -7.79 8.29
N VAL A 523 29.52 -7.22 7.37
CA VAL A 523 28.44 -7.94 6.67
C VAL A 523 29.06 -8.97 5.70
N PRO A 524 28.68 -10.28 5.77
CA PRO A 524 29.19 -11.30 4.88
C PRO A 524 28.87 -11.00 3.42
N SER A 525 29.60 -11.64 2.50
CA SER A 525 29.31 -11.52 1.07
C SER A 525 27.93 -12.10 0.72
N PHE A 526 27.31 -11.57 -0.33
CA PHE A 526 26.04 -12.07 -0.84
C PHE A 526 26.04 -13.58 -1.10
N THR A 527 27.14 -14.07 -1.68
CA THR A 527 27.31 -15.51 -1.97
C THR A 527 27.30 -16.36 -0.71
N THR A 528 27.87 -15.88 0.39
CA THR A 528 27.86 -16.55 1.70
C THR A 528 26.44 -16.63 2.27
N ILE A 529 25.68 -15.53 2.21
CA ILE A 529 24.28 -15.47 2.69
C ILE A 529 23.41 -16.38 1.84
N GLN A 530 23.57 -16.34 0.52
CA GLN A 530 22.82 -17.17 -0.42
C GLN A 530 23.14 -18.66 -0.24
N ALA A 531 24.42 -19.03 -0.11
CA ALA A 531 24.83 -20.40 0.19
C ALA A 531 24.24 -20.85 1.52
N GLY A 532 24.32 -19.97 2.54
CA GLY A 532 23.70 -20.21 3.82
C GLY A 532 22.21 -20.53 3.73
N LEU A 533 21.43 -19.93 2.86
CA LEU A 533 20.01 -20.25 2.63
C LEU A 533 19.80 -21.52 1.83
N ARG A 534 20.63 -21.80 0.82
CA ARG A 534 20.48 -22.95 -0.10
C ARG A 534 20.94 -24.28 0.47
N GLU A 535 21.91 -24.30 1.39
CA GLU A 535 22.42 -25.53 2.02
C GLU A 535 21.39 -26.35 2.79
N ALA A 536 20.19 -25.82 3.04
CA ALA A 536 19.15 -26.50 3.79
C ALA A 536 17.91 -26.90 2.97
N ALA A 537 17.72 -26.38 1.79
CA ALA A 537 16.67 -26.92 0.92
C ALA A 537 17.11 -28.31 0.51
N PRO A 538 16.35 -29.41 0.83
CA PRO A 538 16.62 -30.69 0.19
C PRO A 538 16.55 -30.39 -1.30
N ARG A 539 17.67 -30.59 -2.00
CA ARG A 539 17.77 -30.48 -3.46
C ARG A 539 16.53 -31.15 -4.01
N ALA A 540 15.56 -30.41 -4.52
CA ALA A 540 14.52 -31.01 -5.33
C ALA A 540 15.27 -31.81 -6.35
N ALA A 541 15.06 -33.16 -6.34
CA ALA A 541 15.77 -34.06 -7.23
C ALA A 541 15.64 -33.44 -8.61
N ALA A 542 16.76 -33.00 -9.18
CA ALA A 542 16.77 -32.37 -10.49
C ALA A 542 15.97 -33.30 -11.38
N ALA A 543 14.85 -32.79 -11.91
CA ALA A 543 14.08 -33.54 -12.88
C ALA A 543 15.10 -34.08 -13.89
N PRO A 544 15.12 -35.37 -14.19
CA PRO A 544 16.13 -35.95 -15.06
C PRO A 544 16.15 -35.12 -16.34
N VAL A 545 17.27 -34.45 -16.59
CA VAL A 545 17.46 -33.66 -17.82
C VAL A 545 17.13 -34.64 -18.94
N PRO A 546 16.12 -34.40 -19.78
CA PRO A 546 15.82 -35.27 -20.88
C PRO A 546 17.12 -35.46 -21.68
N PRO A 547 17.48 -36.67 -22.06
CA PRO A 547 18.74 -36.94 -22.76
C PRO A 547 18.79 -35.97 -23.95
N ARG A 548 19.85 -35.18 -24.00
CA ARG A 548 20.14 -34.25 -25.09
C ARG A 548 19.97 -35.02 -26.39
N ALA A 549 18.93 -34.68 -27.17
CA ALA A 549 18.72 -35.29 -28.48
C ALA A 549 20.05 -35.25 -29.24
N ALA A 550 20.49 -36.40 -29.72
CA ALA A 550 21.69 -36.48 -30.56
C ALA A 550 21.54 -35.45 -31.68
N PRO A 551 22.62 -34.75 -32.06
CA PRO A 551 22.54 -33.78 -33.14
C PRO A 551 22.04 -34.52 -34.40
N THR A 552 20.90 -34.09 -34.91
CA THR A 552 20.39 -34.51 -36.21
C THR A 552 21.51 -34.24 -37.23
N PRO A 553 21.91 -35.20 -38.08
CA PRO A 553 22.92 -34.93 -39.09
C PRO A 553 22.41 -33.79 -39.97
N GLU A 554 23.23 -32.76 -40.12
CA GLU A 554 23.00 -31.66 -41.07
C GLU A 554 22.76 -32.27 -42.45
N VAL A 555 21.55 -32.15 -42.96
CA VAL A 555 21.25 -32.39 -44.36
C VAL A 555 21.92 -31.27 -45.14
N VAL A 556 23.04 -31.62 -45.76
CA VAL A 556 23.72 -30.78 -46.73
C VAL A 556 22.71 -30.51 -47.86
N PRO A 557 22.34 -29.26 -48.17
CA PRO A 557 21.45 -28.97 -49.30
C PRO A 557 22.19 -29.34 -50.59
N GLU A 558 21.60 -30.25 -51.34
CA GLU A 558 22.00 -30.64 -52.68
C GLU A 558 22.03 -29.41 -53.60
N VAL A 559 23.18 -29.13 -54.17
CA VAL A 559 23.39 -28.00 -55.08
C VAL A 559 22.60 -28.30 -56.37
N VAL A 560 21.46 -27.68 -56.53
CA VAL A 560 20.73 -27.64 -57.82
C VAL A 560 21.46 -26.69 -58.72
N GLU A 561 22.10 -27.23 -59.75
CA GLU A 561 22.67 -26.46 -60.86
C GLU A 561 21.57 -25.62 -61.54
N ALA A 562 21.62 -24.33 -61.34
CA ALA A 562 20.78 -23.37 -62.07
C ALA A 562 21.38 -23.18 -63.45
N GLN A 563 20.65 -23.59 -64.46
CA GLN A 563 20.96 -23.33 -65.88
C GLN A 563 20.97 -21.84 -66.13
N VAL A 564 22.07 -21.43 -66.77
CA VAL A 564 22.31 -20.05 -67.22
C VAL A 564 21.42 -19.78 -68.44
N GLU A 565 20.39 -18.97 -68.29
CA GLU A 565 19.70 -18.31 -69.42
C GLU A 565 20.32 -16.96 -69.68
N ALA A 566 20.64 -16.70 -70.94
CA ALA A 566 21.31 -15.55 -71.48
C ALA A 566 20.46 -14.25 -71.39
N PRO A 567 21.10 -13.09 -71.39
CA PRO A 567 20.42 -11.81 -71.20
C PRO A 567 19.72 -11.31 -72.45
N VAL A 568 18.44 -10.97 -72.32
CA VAL A 568 17.68 -10.25 -73.36
C VAL A 568 17.89 -8.74 -73.21
N GLU A 569 18.54 -8.14 -74.20
CA GLU A 569 18.61 -6.70 -74.40
C GLU A 569 17.23 -6.03 -74.43
N LYS A 570 17.02 -4.97 -73.68
CA LYS A 570 15.98 -3.98 -73.94
C LYS A 570 16.54 -2.57 -73.92
N LYS A 571 16.37 -1.95 -75.06
CA LYS A 571 16.75 -0.61 -75.46
C LYS A 571 16.14 0.53 -74.63
N PRO A 572 16.80 1.71 -74.62
CA PRO A 572 16.42 2.83 -73.76
C PRO A 572 15.33 3.69 -74.39
N THR A 573 14.35 4.12 -73.60
CA THR A 573 13.46 5.21 -74.04
C THR A 573 13.71 6.50 -73.27
N LYS A 574 13.71 7.51 -74.07
CA LYS A 574 14.14 8.90 -73.97
C LYS A 574 13.53 9.70 -72.79
N LYS A 575 14.38 10.57 -72.29
CA LYS A 575 14.15 11.84 -71.60
C LYS A 575 12.94 12.63 -72.10
N LYS A 576 12.19 13.23 -71.12
CA LYS A 576 11.71 14.60 -71.31
C LYS A 576 12.02 15.46 -70.11
N ARG A 577 12.77 16.47 -70.36
CA ARG A 577 13.20 17.61 -69.57
C ARG A 577 12.15 18.71 -69.76
N THR A 578 11.67 19.35 -68.73
CA THR A 578 11.20 20.74 -68.68
C THR A 578 11.42 21.21 -67.25
N SER A 579 12.27 21.96 -66.90
CA SER A 579 12.80 23.33 -67.00
C SER A 579 11.77 24.40 -66.61
N LYS A 580 12.22 25.15 -65.61
CA LYS A 580 11.97 26.59 -65.37
C LYS A 580 10.68 26.90 -64.56
N LYS A 581 10.63 27.87 -63.70
CA LYS A 581 11.50 29.02 -63.37
C LYS A 581 10.87 29.74 -62.15
N ASN A 582 11.69 30.29 -61.29
CA ASN A 582 11.60 31.62 -60.65
C ASN A 582 10.22 32.11 -60.17
N ALA A 583 10.07 32.84 -59.16
CA ALA A 583 10.90 33.79 -58.42
C ALA A 583 10.09 34.36 -57.20
N LYS A 584 10.82 34.82 -56.20
CA LYS A 584 10.71 36.10 -55.49
C LYS A 584 9.34 36.49 -54.90
N ALA A 585 9.29 36.67 -53.65
CA ALA A 585 9.61 37.82 -52.78
C ALA A 585 8.37 38.47 -52.18
N SER A 586 8.52 38.76 -50.89
CA SER A 586 7.99 39.88 -50.11
C SER A 586 6.45 39.93 -49.90
N GLU A 587 5.98 39.80 -48.72
CA GLU A 587 5.91 40.79 -47.64
C GLU A 587 5.65 40.07 -46.30
#